data_cdb1dcf603507e9273470019197f2989
#
_entry.id   cdb1dcf603507e9273470019197f2989
#
_cell.length_a   1.000
_cell.length_b   1.000
_cell.length_c   1.000
_cell.angle_alpha   90.00
_cell.angle_beta   90.00
_cell.angle_gamma   90.00
#
_symmetry.space_group_name_H-M   'P 1'
#
loop_
_entity.id
_entity.type
_entity.pdbx_description
1 polymer ?
#
loop_
_entity_poly.entity_id
_entity_poly.type
_entity_poly.pdbx_seq_one_letter_code
_entity_poly.pdbx_strand_id
1 'polypeptide(L)'
;MEKPIAEFAALRGSARRTAGIFLLGAALGGCAPLVPQTISLRDAWPAGVPERVELGAVPFFPQEDYQCGPAALATTLVASGVKVTPQNLVAQVYIPERQGSLQVEMLAAPRRYGIASYQLAPRLDDLLREVAAGNPVIVLQNNGFGPFPVWHYAVVIGYDYPRGELYLRSGEKPRLSVPFTVLEYTWKKSDYWAMVTLPPGRIPVTATESGYLRAIVAMDRVANDSAATVAYAAFLRRWPDNATASIGLANRHYRRGALKEAEDVLRRAAERHPDSVVVLNNLAQTLSDEGRDREALALIERAAGLESPFTAQVRETRELILLRMGKDK
;
A
#
# COMPACT_ATOMS: atom_id res chain seq x y z
N MET A 1 -87.49 -0.67 -25.51
CA MET A 1 -87.87 -0.61 -24.07
C MET A 1 -86.59 -0.33 -23.32
N GLU A 2 -86.58 0.78 -22.66
CA GLU A 2 -85.53 1.59 -22.17
C GLU A 2 -84.67 0.96 -21.05
N LYS A 3 -83.44 1.28 -21.09
CA LYS A 3 -82.49 1.18 -19.98
C LYS A 3 -82.53 2.40 -19.07
N PRO A 4 -82.05 2.35 -17.87
CA PRO A 4 -81.40 3.51 -17.29
C PRO A 4 -79.92 3.34 -17.06
N ILE A 5 -79.22 4.41 -17.37
CA ILE A 5 -77.82 4.75 -17.06
C ILE A 5 -77.81 5.37 -15.66
N ALA A 6 -76.92 4.93 -14.79
CA ALA A 6 -76.31 5.61 -13.65
C ALA A 6 -75.31 4.60 -13.04
N GLU A 7 -74.12 4.89 -12.68
CA GLU A 7 -73.42 5.89 -11.96
C GLU A 7 -71.94 5.51 -12.01
N PHE A 8 -71.11 6.34 -12.61
CA PHE A 8 -69.65 6.26 -12.51
C PHE A 8 -69.08 7.65 -12.23
N ALA A 9 -69.22 8.06 -10.97
CA ALA A 9 -68.65 9.34 -10.54
C ALA A 9 -68.32 9.30 -9.03
N ALA A 10 -67.33 8.53 -8.58
CA ALA A 10 -66.75 8.73 -7.24
C ALA A 10 -65.51 7.85 -7.00
N LEU A 11 -64.48 7.95 -7.81
CA LEU A 11 -63.14 7.33 -7.46
C LEU A 11 -61.96 8.11 -8.06
N ARG A 12 -62.09 9.42 -8.31
CA ARG A 12 -60.95 10.23 -8.85
C ARG A 12 -60.28 11.17 -7.84
N GLY A 13 -60.61 11.09 -6.56
CA GLY A 13 -60.15 12.05 -5.55
C GLY A 13 -58.99 11.61 -4.65
N SER A 14 -58.67 10.31 -4.54
CA SER A 14 -57.66 9.85 -3.56
C SER A 14 -56.29 9.51 -4.15
N ALA A 15 -56.23 9.22 -5.44
CA ALA A 15 -54.93 8.82 -6.08
C ALA A 15 -53.94 9.99 -6.31
N ARG A 16 -54.45 11.25 -6.35
CA ARG A 16 -53.55 12.42 -6.56
C ARG A 16 -52.87 12.92 -5.29
N ARG A 17 -53.40 12.65 -4.10
CA ARG A 17 -52.78 13.09 -2.84
C ARG A 17 -51.67 12.13 -2.33
N THR A 18 -51.79 10.85 -2.60
CA THR A 18 -50.75 9.86 -2.23
C THR A 18 -49.57 9.88 -3.17
N ALA A 19 -49.70 10.16 -4.45
CA ALA A 19 -48.59 10.30 -5.39
C ALA A 19 -47.72 11.53 -5.09
N GLY A 20 -48.28 12.63 -4.60
CA GLY A 20 -47.53 13.83 -4.21
C GLY A 20 -46.66 13.64 -2.98
N ILE A 21 -47.07 12.82 -2.02
CA ILE A 21 -46.30 12.56 -0.80
C ILE A 21 -45.15 11.60 -1.07
N PHE A 22 -45.28 10.64 -1.99
CA PHE A 22 -44.19 9.74 -2.38
C PHE A 22 -43.11 10.43 -3.22
N LEU A 23 -43.46 11.41 -4.06
CA LEU A 23 -42.50 12.21 -4.84
C LEU A 23 -41.73 13.22 -3.97
N LEU A 24 -42.35 13.75 -2.90
CA LEU A 24 -41.65 14.64 -1.97
C LEU A 24 -40.71 13.86 -1.01
N GLY A 25 -41.06 12.63 -0.66
CA GLY A 25 -40.19 11.74 0.14
C GLY A 25 -38.93 11.24 -0.61
N ALA A 26 -39.02 11.06 -1.93
CA ALA A 26 -37.89 10.67 -2.76
C ALA A 26 -36.89 11.81 -3.03
N ALA A 27 -37.32 13.07 -2.92
CA ALA A 27 -36.45 14.24 -3.08
C ALA A 27 -35.61 14.56 -1.82
N LEU A 28 -35.94 13.97 -0.68
CA LEU A 28 -35.15 14.09 0.58
C LEU A 28 -34.16 12.95 0.76
N GLY A 29 -34.07 11.99 -0.16
CA GLY A 29 -33.14 10.91 -0.19
C GLY A 29 -31.78 11.34 -0.72
N GLY A 30 -31.01 12.10 0.10
CA GLY A 30 -29.57 12.14 0.11
C GLY A 30 -28.89 12.69 -1.14
N CYS A 31 -28.66 13.99 -1.19
CA CYS A 31 -27.44 14.49 -1.79
C CYS A 31 -26.25 13.98 -0.96
N ALA A 32 -25.77 12.77 -1.23
CA ALA A 32 -24.48 12.37 -0.70
C ALA A 32 -23.46 13.44 -1.15
N PRO A 33 -22.69 14.04 -0.23
CA PRO A 33 -21.77 15.10 -0.59
C PRO A 33 -20.79 14.59 -1.63
N LEU A 34 -20.58 15.36 -2.71
CA LEU A 34 -19.64 14.99 -3.79
C LEU A 34 -18.21 14.87 -3.27
N VAL A 35 -17.89 15.59 -2.18
CA VAL A 35 -16.56 15.69 -1.57
C VAL A 35 -16.63 15.53 -0.04
N PRO A 36 -17.03 14.35 0.46
CA PRO A 36 -17.30 14.15 1.88
C PRO A 36 -16.06 14.32 2.75
N GLN A 37 -14.88 13.94 2.26
CA GLN A 37 -13.64 14.01 3.03
C GLN A 37 -13.16 15.46 3.17
N THR A 38 -13.26 16.28 2.13
CA THR A 38 -12.97 17.72 2.21
C THR A 38 -13.91 18.44 3.17
N ILE A 39 -15.18 18.04 3.20
CA ILE A 39 -16.15 18.60 4.16
C ILE A 39 -15.74 18.22 5.58
N SER A 40 -15.42 16.95 5.84
CA SER A 40 -14.98 16.50 7.17
C SER A 40 -13.72 17.21 7.67
N LEU A 41 -12.78 17.58 6.76
CA LEU A 41 -11.58 18.35 7.14
C LEU A 41 -11.92 19.75 7.68
N ARG A 42 -13.06 20.35 7.26
CA ARG A 42 -13.52 21.65 7.78
C ARG A 42 -14.05 21.52 9.20
N ASP A 43 -14.62 20.38 9.54
CA ASP A 43 -15.15 20.10 10.88
C ASP A 43 -14.04 19.72 11.85
N ALA A 44 -13.02 18.99 11.39
CA ALA A 44 -11.89 18.55 12.18
C ALA A 44 -10.64 18.37 11.32
N TRP A 45 -9.67 19.28 11.46
CA TRP A 45 -8.34 19.11 10.88
C TRP A 45 -7.58 17.99 11.58
N PRO A 46 -6.81 17.13 10.87
CA PRO A 46 -6.12 16.01 11.47
C PRO A 46 -5.12 16.44 12.55
N ALA A 47 -5.26 15.91 13.75
CA ALA A 47 -4.40 16.26 14.87
C ALA A 47 -2.92 15.97 14.56
N GLY A 48 -2.04 16.94 14.92
CA GLY A 48 -0.60 16.86 14.69
C GLY A 48 -0.15 17.05 13.24
N VAL A 49 -1.05 17.38 12.32
CA VAL A 49 -0.73 17.70 10.94
C VAL A 49 -0.63 19.22 10.79
N PRO A 50 0.51 19.79 10.31
CA PRO A 50 0.63 21.22 10.03
C PRO A 50 -0.41 21.67 9.00
N GLU A 51 -0.91 22.89 9.12
CA GLU A 51 -1.88 23.42 8.14
C GLU A 51 -1.26 23.77 6.77
N ARG A 52 0.06 23.85 6.69
CA ARG A 52 0.79 24.19 5.45
C ARG A 52 2.03 23.35 5.34
N VAL A 53 2.21 22.73 4.19
CA VAL A 53 3.41 21.97 3.83
C VAL A 53 3.66 22.13 2.34
N GLU A 54 4.93 22.29 1.95
CA GLU A 54 5.31 22.20 0.55
C GLU A 54 6.69 21.55 0.42
N LEU A 55 6.75 20.45 -0.33
CA LEU A 55 7.94 19.66 -0.60
C LEU A 55 8.67 20.21 -1.83
N GLY A 56 9.24 21.40 -1.73
CA GLY A 56 9.86 22.12 -2.83
C GLY A 56 11.04 21.39 -3.49
N ALA A 57 11.74 20.53 -2.73
CA ALA A 57 12.86 19.73 -3.22
C ALA A 57 12.45 18.50 -4.07
N VAL A 58 11.16 18.17 -4.13
CA VAL A 58 10.66 17.07 -4.97
C VAL A 58 10.86 17.46 -6.44
N PRO A 59 11.57 16.64 -7.26
CA PRO A 59 11.85 16.98 -8.65
C PRO A 59 10.57 17.09 -9.47
N PHE A 60 10.72 17.69 -10.64
CA PHE A 60 9.65 17.76 -11.62
C PHE A 60 10.15 17.20 -12.96
N PHE A 61 9.34 16.32 -13.53
CA PHE A 61 9.50 15.82 -14.90
C PHE A 61 8.27 16.23 -15.70
N PRO A 62 8.42 17.11 -16.72
CA PRO A 62 7.31 17.41 -17.62
C PRO A 62 6.83 16.13 -18.29
N GLN A 63 5.53 16.06 -18.51
CA GLN A 63 4.90 14.85 -19.07
C GLN A 63 4.78 15.01 -20.58
N GLU A 64 5.25 13.99 -21.30
CA GLU A 64 4.90 13.79 -22.70
C GLU A 64 3.48 13.21 -22.80
N ASP A 65 2.89 13.22 -23.99
CA ASP A 65 1.55 12.71 -24.23
C ASP A 65 1.42 11.26 -23.70
N TYR A 66 0.37 11.03 -22.92
CA TYR A 66 0.03 9.72 -22.30
C TYR A 66 1.06 9.16 -21.30
N GLN A 67 2.14 9.86 -20.98
CA GLN A 67 3.22 9.39 -20.11
C GLN A 67 3.14 9.94 -18.67
N CYS A 68 1.95 10.26 -18.18
CA CYS A 68 1.76 10.75 -16.81
C CYS A 68 2.22 9.72 -15.75
N GLY A 69 2.04 8.42 -15.99
CA GLY A 69 2.51 7.35 -15.09
C GLY A 69 4.02 7.33 -14.93
N PRO A 70 4.82 7.17 -16.01
CA PRO A 70 6.28 7.22 -15.97
C PRO A 70 6.83 8.48 -15.31
N ALA A 71 6.28 9.68 -15.63
CA ALA A 71 6.74 10.94 -15.07
C ALA A 71 6.44 11.07 -13.56
N ALA A 72 5.21 10.72 -13.14
CA ALA A 72 4.84 10.72 -11.72
C ALA A 72 5.70 9.75 -10.91
N LEU A 73 5.95 8.55 -11.47
CA LEU A 73 6.76 7.55 -10.80
C LEU A 73 8.24 7.97 -10.72
N ALA A 74 8.81 8.54 -11.80
CA ALA A 74 10.17 9.08 -11.77
C ALA A 74 10.31 10.17 -10.70
N THR A 75 9.32 11.07 -10.60
CA THR A 75 9.29 12.14 -9.59
C THR A 75 9.45 11.56 -8.16
N THR A 76 8.68 10.55 -7.80
CA THR A 76 8.72 10.00 -6.44
C THR A 76 9.91 9.07 -6.21
N LEU A 77 10.36 8.33 -7.23
CA LEU A 77 11.56 7.50 -7.14
C LEU A 77 12.84 8.34 -6.97
N VAL A 78 12.96 9.44 -7.71
CA VAL A 78 14.10 10.36 -7.55
C VAL A 78 14.05 11.06 -6.19
N ALA A 79 12.87 11.45 -5.70
CA ALA A 79 12.69 11.94 -4.33
C ALA A 79 13.08 10.88 -3.27
N SER A 80 13.00 9.59 -3.61
CA SER A 80 13.44 8.46 -2.77
C SER A 80 14.92 8.09 -2.95
N GLY A 81 15.69 8.87 -3.71
CA GLY A 81 17.12 8.68 -3.92
C GLY A 81 17.49 7.75 -5.09
N VAL A 82 16.55 7.33 -5.91
CA VAL A 82 16.79 6.50 -7.10
C VAL A 82 17.20 7.38 -8.27
N LYS A 83 18.26 7.00 -8.99
CA LYS A 83 18.65 7.65 -10.23
C LYS A 83 17.90 7.05 -11.40
N VAL A 84 16.82 7.69 -11.83
CA VAL A 84 15.93 7.21 -12.90
C VAL A 84 15.31 8.40 -13.64
N THR A 85 14.97 8.20 -14.92
CA THR A 85 14.23 9.16 -15.73
C THR A 85 12.87 8.59 -16.13
N PRO A 86 11.88 9.39 -16.55
CA PRO A 86 10.63 8.88 -17.09
C PRO A 86 10.82 7.85 -18.21
N GLN A 87 11.76 8.09 -19.12
CA GLN A 87 12.06 7.20 -20.25
C GLN A 87 12.50 5.80 -19.81
N ASN A 88 13.25 5.69 -18.69
CA ASN A 88 13.62 4.40 -18.11
C ASN A 88 12.40 3.61 -17.62
N LEU A 89 11.30 4.28 -17.31
CA LEU A 89 10.09 3.69 -16.75
C LEU A 89 9.02 3.39 -17.80
N VAL A 90 9.07 4.01 -18.98
CA VAL A 90 8.08 3.78 -20.05
C VAL A 90 7.88 2.30 -20.32
N ALA A 91 8.96 1.56 -20.58
CA ALA A 91 8.87 0.11 -20.85
C ALA A 91 8.39 -0.73 -19.65
N GLN A 92 8.31 -0.15 -18.46
CA GLN A 92 7.94 -0.85 -17.23
C GLN A 92 6.50 -0.61 -16.81
N VAL A 93 5.93 0.55 -17.13
CA VAL A 93 4.61 0.95 -16.63
C VAL A 93 3.66 1.48 -17.69
N TYR A 94 4.14 1.85 -18.89
CA TYR A 94 3.29 2.35 -19.96
C TYR A 94 2.78 1.20 -20.83
N ILE A 95 1.49 1.19 -21.09
CA ILE A 95 0.80 0.20 -21.92
C ILE A 95 0.27 0.93 -23.17
N PRO A 96 0.90 0.73 -24.35
CA PRO A 96 0.55 1.46 -25.56
C PRO A 96 -0.93 1.33 -25.96
N GLU A 97 -1.48 0.12 -25.88
CA GLU A 97 -2.87 -0.18 -26.28
C GLU A 97 -3.90 0.53 -25.37
N ARG A 98 -3.47 0.96 -24.19
CA ARG A 98 -4.30 1.71 -23.22
C ARG A 98 -3.97 3.19 -23.17
N GLN A 99 -2.92 3.62 -23.84
CA GLN A 99 -2.38 4.97 -23.79
C GLN A 99 -2.22 5.45 -22.34
N GLY A 100 -1.65 4.60 -21.46
CA GLY A 100 -1.55 4.90 -20.06
C GLY A 100 -0.91 3.80 -19.24
N SER A 101 -0.89 3.97 -17.92
CA SER A 101 -0.32 3.03 -16.95
C SER A 101 -1.40 2.47 -16.03
N LEU A 102 -1.29 1.18 -15.67
CA LEU A 102 -2.15 0.58 -14.67
C LEU A 102 -1.58 0.77 -13.26
N GLN A 103 -2.45 0.83 -12.28
CA GLN A 103 -2.09 0.95 -10.86
C GLN A 103 -1.18 -0.21 -10.39
N VAL A 104 -1.40 -1.42 -10.90
CA VAL A 104 -0.59 -2.60 -10.56
C VAL A 104 0.85 -2.45 -11.06
N GLU A 105 1.05 -1.89 -12.26
CA GLU A 105 2.38 -1.62 -12.82
C GLU A 105 3.08 -0.51 -12.03
N MET A 106 2.34 0.54 -11.66
CA MET A 106 2.85 1.63 -10.82
C MET A 106 3.33 1.12 -9.45
N LEU A 107 2.64 0.15 -8.85
CA LEU A 107 3.04 -0.49 -7.60
C LEU A 107 4.20 -1.49 -7.78
N ALA A 108 4.34 -2.10 -8.95
CA ALA A 108 5.35 -3.14 -9.19
C ALA A 108 6.73 -2.58 -9.58
N ALA A 109 6.78 -1.54 -10.42
CA ALA A 109 8.03 -1.03 -10.97
C ALA A 109 9.04 -0.55 -9.91
N PRO A 110 8.66 0.15 -8.81
CA PRO A 110 9.61 0.59 -7.78
C PRO A 110 10.41 -0.55 -7.13
N ARG A 111 9.85 -1.74 -7.07
CA ARG A 111 10.48 -2.92 -6.45
C ARG A 111 11.78 -3.31 -7.13
N ARG A 112 11.91 -3.10 -8.45
CA ARG A 112 13.13 -3.34 -9.24
C ARG A 112 14.30 -2.44 -8.82
N TYR A 113 13.98 -1.30 -8.21
CA TYR A 113 14.94 -0.33 -7.69
C TYR A 113 15.17 -0.49 -6.17
N GLY A 114 14.65 -1.56 -5.57
CA GLY A 114 14.74 -1.79 -4.13
C GLY A 114 13.87 -0.83 -3.29
N ILE A 115 12.84 -0.26 -3.89
CA ILE A 115 11.91 0.67 -3.23
C ILE A 115 10.61 -0.05 -2.90
N ALA A 116 10.21 -0.02 -1.63
CA ALA A 116 8.90 -0.49 -1.23
C ALA A 116 7.83 0.54 -1.64
N SER A 117 6.89 0.11 -2.48
CA SER A 117 5.70 0.88 -2.83
C SER A 117 4.56 0.53 -1.90
N TYR A 118 3.94 1.53 -1.29
CA TYR A 118 2.84 1.34 -0.37
C TYR A 118 1.60 2.08 -0.87
N GLN A 119 0.51 1.34 -1.07
CA GLN A 119 -0.79 1.93 -1.40
C GLN A 119 -1.43 2.44 -0.12
N LEU A 120 -1.85 3.70 -0.13
CA LEU A 120 -2.52 4.33 1.00
C LEU A 120 -3.96 3.80 1.16
N ALA A 121 -4.50 3.93 2.37
CA ALA A 121 -5.94 3.83 2.54
C ALA A 121 -6.65 4.97 1.79
N PRO A 122 -7.91 4.77 1.34
CA PRO A 122 -8.64 5.74 0.52
C PRO A 122 -9.12 6.95 1.36
N ARG A 123 -8.20 7.63 2.02
CA ARG A 123 -8.47 8.72 2.96
C ARG A 123 -7.61 9.93 2.68
N LEU A 124 -8.24 11.11 2.59
CA LEU A 124 -7.56 12.38 2.41
C LEU A 124 -6.65 12.70 3.61
N ASP A 125 -7.05 12.34 4.81
CA ASP A 125 -6.25 12.45 6.03
C ASP A 125 -4.91 11.71 5.91
N ASP A 126 -4.90 10.47 5.40
CA ASP A 126 -3.68 9.70 5.20
C ASP A 126 -2.76 10.35 4.16
N LEU A 127 -3.33 10.88 3.07
CA LEU A 127 -2.57 11.62 2.08
C LEU A 127 -1.87 12.85 2.69
N LEU A 128 -2.61 13.63 3.48
CA LEU A 128 -2.07 14.84 4.14
C LEU A 128 -0.97 14.48 5.15
N ARG A 129 -1.13 13.40 5.93
CA ARG A 129 -0.13 12.90 6.87
C ARG A 129 1.16 12.47 6.16
N GLU A 130 1.05 11.77 5.03
CA GLU A 130 2.25 11.39 4.26
C GLU A 130 2.97 12.62 3.71
N VAL A 131 2.25 13.57 3.13
CA VAL A 131 2.85 14.83 2.65
C VAL A 131 3.49 15.62 3.79
N ALA A 132 2.83 15.71 4.96
CA ALA A 132 3.37 16.35 6.16
C ALA A 132 4.66 15.67 6.66
N ALA A 133 4.77 14.35 6.47
CA ALA A 133 5.97 13.58 6.81
C ALA A 133 7.10 13.70 5.77
N GLY A 134 6.92 14.50 4.73
CA GLY A 134 7.90 14.71 3.67
C GLY A 134 7.83 13.64 2.55
N ASN A 135 6.74 12.92 2.44
CA ASN A 135 6.54 11.87 1.46
C ASN A 135 5.63 12.39 0.33
N PRO A 136 6.13 12.59 -0.90
CA PRO A 136 5.29 12.92 -2.03
C PRO A 136 4.36 11.75 -2.38
N VAL A 137 3.10 12.05 -2.67
CA VAL A 137 2.05 11.05 -2.88
C VAL A 137 1.60 11.05 -4.34
N ILE A 138 1.72 9.90 -5.03
CA ILE A 138 1.10 9.72 -6.35
C ILE A 138 -0.39 9.46 -6.15
N VAL A 139 -1.22 10.19 -6.89
CA VAL A 139 -2.67 10.01 -6.95
C VAL A 139 -3.10 9.70 -8.38
N LEU A 140 -4.14 8.88 -8.55
CA LEU A 140 -4.81 8.67 -9.84
C LEU A 140 -6.11 9.47 -9.86
N GLN A 141 -6.24 10.37 -10.81
CA GLN A 141 -7.42 11.21 -11.01
C GLN A 141 -8.16 10.82 -12.30
N ASN A 142 -9.46 11.02 -12.33
CA ASN A 142 -10.20 11.05 -13.57
C ASN A 142 -10.72 12.47 -13.81
N ASN A 143 -10.05 13.20 -14.68
CA ASN A 143 -10.37 14.58 -15.04
C ASN A 143 -11.52 14.67 -16.06
N GLY A 144 -11.96 13.53 -16.60
CA GLY A 144 -13.10 13.43 -17.50
C GLY A 144 -14.45 13.30 -16.78
N PHE A 145 -15.48 13.00 -17.53
CA PHE A 145 -16.83 12.79 -17.02
C PHE A 145 -17.40 11.46 -17.57
N GLY A 146 -18.31 10.83 -16.82
CA GLY A 146 -19.07 9.63 -17.17
C GLY A 146 -18.50 8.75 -18.28
N PRO A 147 -19.03 8.83 -19.52
CA PRO A 147 -18.62 7.97 -20.62
C PRO A 147 -17.24 8.31 -21.23
N PHE A 148 -16.64 9.45 -20.85
CA PHE A 148 -15.34 9.92 -21.38
C PHE A 148 -14.33 10.14 -20.27
N PRO A 149 -13.76 9.05 -19.68
CA PRO A 149 -12.75 9.17 -18.64
C PRO A 149 -11.43 9.71 -19.20
N VAL A 150 -10.81 10.61 -18.45
CA VAL A 150 -9.45 11.12 -18.71
C VAL A 150 -8.60 10.81 -17.48
N TRP A 151 -7.99 9.63 -17.47
CA TRP A 151 -7.16 9.16 -16.37
C TRP A 151 -5.82 9.89 -16.35
N HIS A 152 -5.41 10.34 -15.17
CA HIS A 152 -4.22 11.13 -15.00
C HIS A 152 -3.54 10.85 -13.66
N TYR A 153 -2.23 10.55 -13.71
CA TYR A 153 -1.40 10.49 -12.51
C TYR A 153 -0.77 11.84 -12.24
N ALA A 154 -0.88 12.29 -10.98
CA ALA A 154 -0.21 13.47 -10.48
C ALA A 154 0.49 13.16 -9.15
N VAL A 155 1.45 14.01 -8.76
CA VAL A 155 2.17 13.87 -7.49
C VAL A 155 1.80 15.04 -6.58
N VAL A 156 1.15 14.76 -5.46
CA VAL A 156 0.88 15.74 -4.42
C VAL A 156 2.17 16.01 -3.66
N ILE A 157 2.57 17.28 -3.64
CA ILE A 157 3.82 17.74 -3.02
C ILE A 157 3.58 18.76 -1.90
N GLY A 158 2.34 19.10 -1.61
CA GLY A 158 2.04 20.07 -0.57
C GLY A 158 0.57 20.44 -0.50
N TYR A 159 0.27 21.27 0.49
CA TYR A 159 -1.06 21.85 0.70
C TYR A 159 -0.97 23.12 1.54
N ASP A 160 -1.99 23.98 1.40
CA ASP A 160 -2.26 25.14 2.25
C ASP A 160 -3.73 25.07 2.66
N TYR A 161 -4.00 24.59 3.89
CA TYR A 161 -5.36 24.42 4.39
C TYR A 161 -6.12 25.75 4.50
N PRO A 162 -5.57 26.85 5.06
CA PRO A 162 -6.24 28.14 5.07
C PRO A 162 -6.63 28.68 3.69
N ARG A 163 -5.90 28.31 2.62
CA ARG A 163 -6.25 28.66 1.24
C ARG A 163 -7.18 27.63 0.59
N GLY A 164 -7.34 26.46 1.20
CA GLY A 164 -8.12 25.36 0.64
C GLY A 164 -7.50 24.73 -0.61
N GLU A 165 -6.16 24.70 -0.70
CA GLU A 165 -5.40 24.29 -1.89
C GLU A 165 -4.41 23.16 -1.62
N LEU A 166 -4.26 22.27 -2.60
CA LEU A 166 -3.15 21.32 -2.70
C LEU A 166 -2.22 21.72 -3.84
N TYR A 167 -0.95 21.34 -3.72
CA TYR A 167 0.09 21.59 -4.70
C TYR A 167 0.55 20.29 -5.34
N LEU A 168 0.55 20.24 -6.67
CA LEU A 168 0.84 19.04 -7.45
C LEU A 168 1.94 19.27 -8.48
N ARG A 169 2.75 18.23 -8.72
CA ARG A 169 3.50 18.06 -9.97
C ARG A 169 2.55 17.38 -10.96
N SER A 170 2.19 18.05 -12.04
CA SER A 170 1.12 17.54 -12.93
C SER A 170 1.24 18.11 -14.34
N GLY A 171 1.24 17.27 -15.35
CA GLY A 171 1.35 17.69 -16.74
C GLY A 171 2.66 18.44 -17.00
N GLU A 172 2.56 19.63 -17.57
CA GLU A 172 3.67 20.54 -17.81
C GLU A 172 3.90 21.54 -16.65
N LYS A 173 3.11 21.41 -15.56
CA LYS A 173 3.14 22.38 -14.47
C LYS A 173 3.94 21.85 -13.28
N PRO A 174 5.09 22.46 -12.99
CA PRO A 174 5.92 22.06 -11.84
C PRO A 174 5.25 22.34 -10.50
N ARG A 175 4.28 23.26 -10.47
CA ARG A 175 3.49 23.59 -9.27
C ARG A 175 2.07 23.98 -9.68
N LEU A 176 1.19 22.99 -9.76
CA LEU A 176 -0.23 23.21 -10.01
C LEU A 176 -0.95 23.37 -8.67
N SER A 177 -1.61 24.50 -8.43
CA SER A 177 -2.52 24.68 -7.30
C SER A 177 -3.91 24.15 -7.68
N VAL A 178 -4.48 23.31 -6.82
CA VAL A 178 -5.80 22.69 -7.03
C VAL A 178 -6.59 22.78 -5.73
N PRO A 179 -7.86 23.26 -5.74
CA PRO A 179 -8.71 23.21 -4.56
C PRO A 179 -8.90 21.77 -4.03
N PHE A 180 -8.99 21.61 -2.70
CA PHE A 180 -9.26 20.30 -2.07
C PHE A 180 -10.49 19.62 -2.67
N THR A 181 -11.56 20.39 -2.91
CA THR A 181 -12.80 19.88 -3.50
C THR A 181 -12.62 19.33 -4.91
N VAL A 182 -11.77 19.96 -5.73
CA VAL A 182 -11.49 19.53 -7.10
C VAL A 182 -10.64 18.28 -7.09
N LEU A 183 -9.59 18.22 -6.24
CA LEU A 183 -8.79 17.01 -6.10
C LEU A 183 -9.66 15.84 -5.65
N GLU A 184 -10.43 15.99 -4.58
CA GLU A 184 -11.26 14.92 -4.06
C GLU A 184 -12.27 14.42 -5.09
N TYR A 185 -12.94 15.34 -5.80
CA TYR A 185 -13.92 15.00 -6.82
C TYR A 185 -13.32 14.16 -7.96
N THR A 186 -12.13 14.50 -8.43
CA THR A 186 -11.44 13.76 -9.50
C THR A 186 -10.81 12.47 -9.00
N TRP A 187 -10.25 12.47 -7.80
CA TRP A 187 -9.58 11.34 -7.16
C TRP A 187 -10.57 10.26 -6.70
N LYS A 188 -11.76 10.65 -6.21
CA LYS A 188 -12.84 9.71 -5.85
C LYS A 188 -13.22 8.77 -6.98
N LYS A 189 -13.12 9.20 -8.23
CA LYS A 189 -13.45 8.38 -9.42
C LYS A 189 -12.48 7.21 -9.64
N SER A 190 -11.34 7.19 -8.96
CA SER A 190 -10.37 6.09 -8.91
C SER A 190 -10.43 5.31 -7.58
N ASP A 191 -11.54 5.39 -6.85
CA ASP A 191 -11.67 4.84 -5.49
C ASP A 191 -10.60 5.36 -4.54
N TYR A 192 -10.23 6.64 -4.71
CA TYR A 192 -9.19 7.32 -3.92
C TYR A 192 -7.82 6.61 -3.97
N TRP A 193 -7.46 6.04 -5.12
CA TRP A 193 -6.19 5.36 -5.25
C TRP A 193 -5.01 6.32 -5.11
N ALA A 194 -4.12 5.99 -4.19
CA ALA A 194 -2.88 6.72 -3.95
C ALA A 194 -1.76 5.79 -3.50
N MET A 195 -0.50 6.18 -3.76
CA MET A 195 0.66 5.44 -3.31
C MET A 195 1.83 6.35 -2.95
N VAL A 196 2.70 5.84 -2.09
CA VAL A 196 4.02 6.40 -1.81
C VAL A 196 5.13 5.42 -2.17
N THR A 197 6.29 5.95 -2.51
CA THR A 197 7.54 5.20 -2.68
C THR A 197 8.55 5.73 -1.69
N LEU A 198 9.12 4.87 -0.84
CA LEU A 198 10.07 5.28 0.19
C LEU A 198 11.31 4.41 0.16
N PRO A 199 12.49 4.96 0.53
CA PRO A 199 13.69 4.16 0.71
C PRO A 199 13.46 3.03 1.72
N PRO A 200 14.15 1.89 1.61
CA PRO A 200 13.87 0.69 2.42
C PRO A 200 13.88 0.91 3.94
N GLY A 201 14.68 1.88 4.41
CA GLY A 201 14.78 2.21 5.84
C GLY A 201 13.66 3.10 6.39
N ARG A 202 12.79 3.64 5.53
CA ARG A 202 11.66 4.52 5.89
C ARG A 202 10.33 3.80 5.76
N ILE A 203 9.50 3.94 6.77
CA ILE A 203 8.15 3.37 6.79
C ILE A 203 7.15 4.52 6.58
N PRO A 204 6.15 4.37 5.70
CA PRO A 204 5.07 5.35 5.59
C PRO A 204 4.43 5.60 6.95
N VAL A 205 4.14 6.87 7.28
CA VAL A 205 3.57 7.19 8.61
C VAL A 205 2.17 6.62 8.79
N THR A 206 1.45 6.43 7.69
CA THR A 206 0.10 5.84 7.65
C THR A 206 0.11 4.32 7.47
N ALA A 207 1.31 3.69 7.42
CA ALA A 207 1.42 2.27 7.18
C ALA A 207 0.78 1.43 8.29
N THR A 208 -0.04 0.48 7.89
CA THR A 208 -0.46 -0.63 8.74
C THR A 208 0.56 -1.75 8.70
N GLU A 209 0.67 -2.52 9.77
CA GLU A 209 1.59 -3.67 9.85
C GLU A 209 1.42 -4.63 8.66
N SER A 210 0.22 -5.14 8.47
CA SER A 210 -0.08 -6.09 7.39
C SER A 210 0.09 -5.51 5.99
N GLY A 211 -0.28 -4.23 5.80
CA GLY A 211 -0.15 -3.55 4.51
C GLY A 211 1.30 -3.35 4.10
N TYR A 212 2.13 -2.88 5.03
CA TYR A 212 3.54 -2.63 4.74
C TYR A 212 4.36 -3.93 4.64
N LEU A 213 4.02 -4.96 5.44
CA LEU A 213 4.62 -6.28 5.29
C LEU A 213 4.41 -6.84 3.88
N ARG A 214 3.19 -6.74 3.33
CA ARG A 214 2.93 -7.15 1.93
C ARG A 214 3.80 -6.38 0.93
N ALA A 215 4.00 -5.09 1.14
CA ALA A 215 4.85 -4.27 0.26
C ALA A 215 6.32 -4.74 0.31
N ILE A 216 6.85 -5.02 1.51
CA ILE A 216 8.22 -5.54 1.69
C ILE A 216 8.37 -6.93 1.07
N VAL A 217 7.45 -7.86 1.36
CA VAL A 217 7.49 -9.23 0.80
C VAL A 217 7.42 -9.20 -0.73
N ALA A 218 6.62 -8.32 -1.31
CA ALA A 218 6.55 -8.16 -2.75
C ALA A 218 7.84 -7.57 -3.35
N MET A 219 8.49 -6.63 -2.65
CA MET A 219 9.78 -6.08 -3.03
C MET A 219 10.89 -7.14 -2.90
N ASP A 220 10.88 -7.93 -1.83
CA ASP A 220 11.85 -8.97 -1.52
C ASP A 220 12.05 -10.02 -2.61
N ARG A 221 11.01 -10.25 -3.42
CA ARG A 221 11.04 -11.22 -4.54
C ARG A 221 11.90 -10.76 -5.73
N VAL A 222 12.12 -9.46 -5.87
CA VAL A 222 12.76 -8.87 -7.07
C VAL A 222 13.90 -7.90 -6.75
N ALA A 223 13.96 -7.38 -5.52
CA ALA A 223 15.00 -6.47 -5.08
C ALA A 223 16.32 -7.21 -4.76
N ASN A 224 17.41 -6.44 -4.69
CA ASN A 224 18.66 -6.95 -4.15
C ASN A 224 18.53 -7.22 -2.64
N ASP A 225 19.41 -8.09 -2.13
CA ASP A 225 19.41 -8.52 -0.73
C ASP A 225 19.56 -7.37 0.28
N SER A 226 20.31 -6.33 -0.07
CA SER A 226 20.55 -5.18 0.80
C SER A 226 19.28 -4.40 1.09
N ALA A 227 18.49 -4.05 0.06
CA ALA A 227 17.25 -3.30 0.21
C ALA A 227 16.24 -4.05 1.08
N ALA A 228 16.04 -5.34 0.82
CA ALA A 228 15.12 -6.17 1.59
C ALA A 228 15.55 -6.31 3.06
N THR A 229 16.85 -6.52 3.32
CA THR A 229 17.40 -6.59 4.68
C THR A 229 17.12 -5.31 5.46
N VAL A 230 17.37 -4.14 4.85
CA VAL A 230 17.11 -2.84 5.48
C VAL A 230 15.61 -2.64 5.75
N ALA A 231 14.74 -3.03 4.80
CA ALA A 231 13.30 -2.89 4.94
C ALA A 231 12.72 -3.76 6.07
N TYR A 232 13.12 -5.05 6.15
CA TYR A 232 12.71 -5.93 7.24
C TYR A 232 13.22 -5.46 8.59
N ALA A 233 14.48 -5.00 8.66
CA ALA A 233 15.04 -4.46 9.89
C ALA A 233 14.30 -3.21 10.35
N ALA A 234 13.94 -2.29 9.44
CA ALA A 234 13.12 -1.13 9.74
C ALA A 234 11.72 -1.53 10.21
N PHE A 235 11.11 -2.49 9.54
CA PHE A 235 9.79 -3.03 9.88
C PHE A 235 9.79 -3.57 11.33
N LEU A 236 10.74 -4.42 11.69
CA LEU A 236 10.84 -5.05 13.00
C LEU A 236 11.16 -4.07 14.14
N ARG A 237 11.72 -2.89 13.85
CA ARG A 237 11.83 -1.81 14.87
C ARG A 237 10.45 -1.25 15.25
N ARG A 238 9.50 -1.22 14.32
CA ARG A 238 8.14 -0.70 14.55
C ARG A 238 7.17 -1.79 15.01
N TRP A 239 7.33 -3.00 14.50
CA TRP A 239 6.49 -4.18 14.78
C TRP A 239 7.35 -5.39 15.14
N PRO A 240 7.94 -5.42 16.35
CA PRO A 240 8.93 -6.43 16.74
C PRO A 240 8.37 -7.84 16.85
N ASP A 241 7.06 -7.99 17.00
CA ASP A 241 6.38 -9.28 17.24
C ASP A 241 5.95 -9.98 15.94
N ASN A 242 6.37 -9.46 14.77
CA ASN A 242 5.97 -10.06 13.50
C ASN A 242 6.89 -11.23 13.11
N ALA A 243 6.40 -12.47 13.28
CA ALA A 243 7.14 -13.68 12.93
C ALA A 243 7.53 -13.74 11.44
N THR A 244 6.63 -13.35 10.52
CA THR A 244 6.90 -13.38 9.08
C THR A 244 8.04 -12.44 8.70
N ALA A 245 8.07 -11.23 9.26
CA ALA A 245 9.16 -10.29 9.02
C ALA A 245 10.49 -10.78 9.62
N SER A 246 10.45 -11.41 10.81
CA SER A 246 11.63 -12.01 11.44
C SER A 246 12.20 -13.14 10.58
N ILE A 247 11.35 -14.03 10.06
CA ILE A 247 11.76 -15.09 9.14
C ILE A 247 12.34 -14.47 7.85
N GLY A 248 11.68 -13.45 7.30
CA GLY A 248 12.18 -12.75 6.12
C GLY A 248 13.57 -12.17 6.31
N LEU A 249 13.80 -11.46 7.43
CA LEU A 249 15.13 -10.91 7.78
C LEU A 249 16.17 -11.99 7.99
N ALA A 250 15.84 -13.04 8.75
CA ALA A 250 16.75 -14.16 9.02
C ALA A 250 17.16 -14.87 7.73
N ASN A 251 16.20 -15.12 6.82
CA ASN A 251 16.48 -15.72 5.52
C ASN A 251 17.42 -14.86 4.66
N ARG A 252 17.38 -13.53 4.79
CA ARG A 252 18.31 -12.62 4.10
C ARG A 252 19.71 -12.72 4.67
N HIS A 253 19.84 -12.77 6.00
CA HIS A 253 21.13 -13.00 6.65
C HIS A 253 21.70 -14.37 6.29
N TYR A 254 20.90 -15.43 6.40
CA TYR A 254 21.30 -16.81 6.09
C TYR A 254 21.82 -16.96 4.65
N ARG A 255 21.09 -16.44 3.64
CA ARG A 255 21.54 -16.52 2.23
C ARG A 255 22.87 -15.81 1.94
N ARG A 256 23.25 -14.84 2.76
CA ARG A 256 24.52 -14.13 2.67
C ARG A 256 25.64 -14.80 3.48
N GLY A 257 25.38 -15.95 4.10
CA GLY A 257 26.30 -16.63 4.99
C GLY A 257 26.50 -15.97 6.35
N ALA A 258 25.68 -14.94 6.67
CA ALA A 258 25.67 -14.24 7.95
C ALA A 258 24.84 -15.03 8.97
N LEU A 259 25.34 -16.25 9.33
CA LEU A 259 24.58 -17.22 10.12
C LEU A 259 24.31 -16.69 11.53
N LYS A 260 25.28 -16.00 12.14
CA LYS A 260 25.13 -15.44 13.48
C LYS A 260 24.02 -14.40 13.55
N GLU A 261 23.92 -13.51 12.58
CA GLU A 261 22.86 -12.52 12.50
C GLU A 261 21.50 -13.19 12.24
N ALA A 262 21.47 -14.27 11.45
CA ALA A 262 20.26 -15.06 11.24
C ALA A 262 19.80 -15.72 12.54
N GLU A 263 20.74 -16.36 13.28
CA GLU A 263 20.49 -16.93 14.61
C GLU A 263 19.90 -15.88 15.56
N ASP A 264 20.53 -14.71 15.68
CA ASP A 264 20.11 -13.67 16.60
C ASP A 264 18.67 -13.18 16.32
N VAL A 265 18.29 -13.08 15.05
CA VAL A 265 16.92 -12.74 14.67
C VAL A 265 15.93 -13.86 15.02
N LEU A 266 16.30 -15.11 14.70
CA LEU A 266 15.44 -16.27 14.92
C LEU A 266 15.26 -16.60 16.41
N ARG A 267 16.28 -16.38 17.25
CA ARG A 267 16.16 -16.56 18.71
C ARG A 267 15.14 -15.59 19.29
N ARG A 268 15.25 -14.30 18.96
CA ARG A 268 14.27 -13.31 19.40
C ARG A 268 12.86 -13.65 18.89
N ALA A 269 12.74 -14.19 17.66
CA ALA A 269 11.46 -14.63 17.14
C ALA A 269 10.94 -15.86 17.90
N ALA A 270 11.78 -16.83 18.26
CA ALA A 270 11.39 -18.04 19.02
C ALA A 270 10.98 -17.71 20.46
N GLU A 271 11.57 -16.69 21.09
CA GLU A 271 11.13 -16.18 22.39
C GLU A 271 9.70 -15.62 22.35
N ARG A 272 9.35 -14.90 21.29
CA ARG A 272 8.01 -14.29 21.10
C ARG A 272 6.97 -15.27 20.54
N HIS A 273 7.42 -16.23 19.76
CA HIS A 273 6.59 -17.22 19.07
C HIS A 273 7.10 -18.63 19.37
N PRO A 274 7.03 -19.08 20.64
CA PRO A 274 7.63 -20.36 21.07
C PRO A 274 7.08 -21.58 20.36
N ASP A 275 5.87 -21.52 19.83
CA ASP A 275 5.19 -22.62 19.15
C ASP A 275 5.14 -22.43 17.62
N SER A 276 5.92 -21.49 17.07
CA SER A 276 6.05 -21.31 15.64
C SER A 276 6.96 -22.36 15.02
N VAL A 277 6.39 -23.39 14.43
CA VAL A 277 7.14 -24.47 13.75
C VAL A 277 8.14 -23.92 12.74
N VAL A 278 7.76 -22.90 11.96
CA VAL A 278 8.66 -22.32 10.94
C VAL A 278 9.85 -21.60 11.58
N VAL A 279 9.63 -20.87 12.68
CA VAL A 279 10.74 -20.19 13.40
C VAL A 279 11.69 -21.22 14.02
N LEU A 280 11.13 -22.24 14.68
CA LEU A 280 11.93 -23.30 15.31
C LEU A 280 12.74 -24.09 14.27
N ASN A 281 12.13 -24.44 13.13
CA ASN A 281 12.79 -25.15 12.05
C ASN A 281 13.94 -24.33 11.45
N ASN A 282 13.70 -23.05 11.17
CA ASN A 282 14.74 -22.19 10.58
C ASN A 282 15.89 -21.92 11.56
N LEU A 283 15.59 -21.80 12.87
CA LEU A 283 16.61 -21.68 13.90
C LEU A 283 17.44 -22.96 14.02
N ALA A 284 16.78 -24.14 14.02
CA ALA A 284 17.47 -25.42 14.03
C ALA A 284 18.37 -25.60 12.82
N GLN A 285 17.91 -25.27 11.62
CA GLN A 285 18.73 -25.31 10.40
C GLN A 285 19.96 -24.40 10.53
N THR A 286 19.76 -23.14 10.98
CA THR A 286 20.83 -22.16 11.14
C THR A 286 21.88 -22.64 12.12
N LEU A 287 21.48 -23.17 13.28
CA LEU A 287 22.39 -23.73 14.30
C LEU A 287 23.17 -24.95 13.81
N SER A 288 22.52 -25.83 13.06
CA SER A 288 23.20 -26.99 12.47
C SER A 288 24.23 -26.55 11.45
N ASP A 289 23.98 -25.49 10.66
CA ASP A 289 24.98 -24.95 9.72
C ASP A 289 26.15 -24.22 10.43
N GLU A 290 25.94 -23.80 11.68
CA GLU A 290 27.02 -23.33 12.58
C GLU A 290 27.76 -24.47 13.30
N GLY A 291 27.43 -25.76 13.05
CA GLY A 291 28.03 -26.92 13.72
C GLY A 291 27.48 -27.18 15.13
N ARG A 292 26.36 -26.61 15.50
CA ARG A 292 25.70 -26.75 16.82
C ARG A 292 24.56 -27.76 16.76
N ASP A 293 24.85 -28.94 16.24
CA ASP A 293 23.85 -29.97 15.92
C ASP A 293 23.05 -30.47 17.11
N ARG A 294 23.66 -30.55 18.32
CA ARG A 294 22.92 -30.96 19.54
C ARG A 294 21.81 -29.97 19.92
N GLU A 295 22.10 -28.68 19.82
CA GLU A 295 21.14 -27.62 20.10
C GLU A 295 20.05 -27.55 19.00
N ALA A 296 20.47 -27.69 17.75
CA ALA A 296 19.58 -27.80 16.60
C ALA A 296 18.59 -28.97 16.76
N LEU A 297 19.07 -30.14 17.18
CA LEU A 297 18.24 -31.32 17.39
C LEU A 297 17.16 -31.07 18.45
N ALA A 298 17.48 -30.43 19.56
CA ALA A 298 16.49 -30.12 20.60
C ALA A 298 15.37 -29.22 20.09
N LEU A 299 15.66 -28.25 19.23
CA LEU A 299 14.68 -27.34 18.65
C LEU A 299 13.81 -28.04 17.59
N ILE A 300 14.42 -28.86 16.74
CA ILE A 300 13.65 -29.53 15.67
C ILE A 300 12.75 -30.64 16.23
N GLU A 301 13.14 -31.32 17.30
CA GLU A 301 12.27 -32.29 18.02
C GLU A 301 11.07 -31.56 18.65
N ARG A 302 11.29 -30.37 19.22
CA ARG A 302 10.19 -29.55 19.69
C ARG A 302 9.25 -29.16 18.55
N ALA A 303 9.77 -28.71 17.40
CA ALA A 303 8.97 -28.40 16.22
C ALA A 303 8.19 -29.60 15.70
N ALA A 304 8.79 -30.82 15.74
CA ALA A 304 8.15 -32.06 15.32
C ALA A 304 6.97 -32.49 16.20
N GLY A 305 6.95 -32.06 17.48
CA GLY A 305 5.85 -32.29 18.41
C GLY A 305 4.63 -31.38 18.22
N LEU A 306 4.72 -30.37 17.33
CA LEU A 306 3.66 -29.42 17.08
C LEU A 306 2.87 -29.79 15.80
N GLU A 307 1.55 -29.65 15.83
CA GLU A 307 0.72 -29.80 14.63
C GLU A 307 0.98 -28.65 13.65
N SER A 308 1.33 -28.99 12.40
CA SER A 308 1.67 -27.98 11.40
C SER A 308 1.59 -28.54 9.97
N PRO A 309 1.24 -27.71 8.99
CA PRO A 309 1.36 -28.07 7.57
C PRO A 309 2.82 -28.24 7.10
N PHE A 310 3.81 -27.86 7.92
CA PHE A 310 5.25 -27.91 7.61
C PHE A 310 5.95 -29.18 8.12
N THR A 311 5.22 -30.24 8.46
CA THR A 311 5.75 -31.50 9.00
C THR A 311 6.80 -32.14 8.09
N ALA A 312 6.64 -32.04 6.76
CA ALA A 312 7.62 -32.57 5.81
C ALA A 312 8.98 -31.86 5.90
N GLN A 313 8.96 -30.53 5.96
CA GLN A 313 10.16 -29.71 6.09
C GLN A 313 10.88 -29.93 7.43
N VAL A 314 10.10 -30.05 8.52
CA VAL A 314 10.66 -30.36 9.85
C VAL A 314 11.37 -31.73 9.83
N ARG A 315 10.76 -32.73 9.21
CA ARG A 315 11.36 -34.06 9.08
C ARG A 315 12.66 -34.02 8.28
N GLU A 316 12.66 -33.33 7.14
CA GLU A 316 13.85 -33.16 6.31
C GLU A 316 15.00 -32.49 7.08
N THR A 317 14.72 -31.38 7.76
CA THR A 317 15.71 -30.68 8.59
C THR A 317 16.25 -31.59 9.70
N ARG A 318 15.38 -32.36 10.36
CA ARG A 318 15.75 -33.30 11.40
C ARG A 318 16.68 -34.42 10.87
N GLU A 319 16.37 -34.99 9.71
CA GLU A 319 17.20 -36.02 9.08
C GLU A 319 18.59 -35.49 8.73
N LEU A 320 18.68 -34.27 8.20
CA LEU A 320 19.98 -33.62 7.91
C LEU A 320 20.81 -33.40 9.16
N ILE A 321 20.22 -32.96 10.27
CA ILE A 321 20.91 -32.76 11.55
C ILE A 321 21.47 -34.11 12.08
N LEU A 322 20.64 -35.16 12.08
CA LEU A 322 21.05 -36.49 12.54
C LEU A 322 22.17 -37.09 11.67
N LEU A 323 22.12 -36.83 10.36
CA LEU A 323 23.17 -37.30 9.44
C LEU A 323 24.53 -36.61 9.72
N ARG A 324 24.54 -35.34 10.07
CA ARG A 324 25.74 -34.60 10.46
C ARG A 324 26.31 -35.15 11.77
N MET A 325 25.50 -35.31 12.78
CA MET A 325 25.89 -35.87 14.07
C MET A 325 26.44 -37.30 13.97
N GLY A 326 25.99 -38.09 12.96
CA GLY A 326 26.53 -39.44 12.70
C GLY A 326 27.88 -39.46 12.00
N LYS A 327 28.26 -38.38 11.31
CA LYS A 327 29.59 -38.25 10.65
C LYS A 327 30.70 -37.81 11.59
N ASP A 328 30.35 -37.21 12.74
CA ASP A 328 31.29 -36.72 13.75
C ASP A 328 31.65 -37.79 14.79
N LYS A 329 31.17 -39.03 14.59
CA LYS A 329 31.55 -40.23 15.34
C LYS A 329 32.50 -41.11 14.54
#